data_38c8d049b5124df44435de4951244d10
#
_entry.id   38c8d049b5124df44435de4951244d10
#
_cell.length_a   1.000
_cell.length_b   1.000
_cell.length_c   1.000
_cell.angle_alpha   90.00
_cell.angle_beta   90.00
_cell.angle_gamma   90.00
#
_symmetry.space_group_name_H-M   'P 1'
#
loop_
_entity.id
_entity.type
_entity.pdbx_description
1 polymer ?
#
loop_
_entity_poly.entity_id
_entity_poly.type
_entity_poly.pdbx_seq_one_letter_code
_entity_poly.pdbx_strand_id
1 'polypeptide(L)'
;MELEPIADKLQSAGLGVKAKSIFIHAMPVECKKGILLRSPLQGTQIDHELPGYYKAQFSVICRSHNHAEAVQLANDATAALKGYNTTVGAMDVRHLLPNHLPVVFPVSEGNFIEALVKFDICFSM
;
A
#
# COMPACT_ATOMS: atom_id res chain seq x y z
N MET A 1 7.91 4.98 -9.62
CA MET A 1 7.49 5.39 -8.26
C MET A 1 8.15 4.49 -7.23
N GLU A 2 8.66 5.08 -6.19
CA GLU A 2 9.24 4.33 -5.09
C GLU A 2 8.21 4.10 -3.99
N LEU A 3 8.26 2.93 -3.34
CA LEU A 3 7.33 2.56 -2.27
C LEU A 3 7.83 2.94 -0.87
N GLU A 4 9.11 3.28 -0.73
CA GLU A 4 9.68 3.67 0.56
C GLU A 4 8.91 4.82 1.25
N PRO A 5 8.59 5.93 0.57
CA PRO A 5 7.82 7.00 1.20
C PRO A 5 6.42 6.55 1.65
N ILE A 6 5.81 5.61 0.94
CA ILE A 6 4.52 5.03 1.32
C ILE A 6 4.68 4.22 2.61
N ALA A 7 5.75 3.41 2.69
CA ALA A 7 6.06 2.65 3.91
C ALA A 7 6.32 3.58 5.09
N ASP A 8 7.04 4.68 4.88
CA ASP A 8 7.30 5.69 5.92
C ASP A 8 5.99 6.30 6.43
N LYS A 9 5.05 6.57 5.54
CA LYS A 9 3.74 7.11 5.91
C LYS A 9 2.95 6.13 6.78
N LEU A 10 2.97 4.84 6.43
CA LEU A 10 2.32 3.80 7.23
C LEU A 10 2.98 3.67 8.61
N GLN A 11 4.31 3.70 8.67
CA GLN A 11 5.03 3.64 9.94
C GLN A 11 4.72 4.85 10.81
N SER A 12 4.65 6.04 10.25
CA SER A 12 4.28 7.26 10.97
C SER A 12 2.86 7.22 11.52
N ALA A 13 1.97 6.49 10.85
CA ALA A 13 0.60 6.29 11.31
C ALA A 13 0.49 5.22 12.41
N GLY A 14 1.60 4.59 12.80
CA GLY A 14 1.61 3.59 13.85
C GLY A 14 1.16 2.20 13.43
N LEU A 15 1.13 1.91 12.12
CA LEU A 15 0.61 0.64 11.60
C LEU A 15 1.67 -0.46 11.53
N GLY A 16 2.92 -0.15 11.84
CA GLY A 16 3.99 -1.13 11.86
C GLY A 16 5.35 -0.48 11.79
N VAL A 17 6.37 -1.32 11.64
CA VAL A 17 7.78 -0.91 11.54
C VAL A 17 8.38 -1.49 10.27
N LYS A 18 9.06 -0.66 9.49
CA LYS A 18 9.71 -1.10 8.25
C LYS A 18 10.69 -2.24 8.53
N ALA A 19 10.68 -3.23 7.64
CA ALA A 19 11.49 -4.46 7.70
C ALA A 19 11.13 -5.41 8.85
N LYS A 20 10.15 -5.08 9.68
CA LYS A 20 9.65 -5.97 10.75
C LYS A 20 8.19 -6.36 10.54
N SER A 21 7.34 -5.41 10.18
CA SER A 21 5.93 -5.63 9.91
C SER A 21 5.40 -4.82 8.73
N ILE A 22 6.25 -3.99 8.11
CA ILE A 22 5.97 -3.33 6.84
C ILE A 22 7.07 -3.70 5.87
N PHE A 23 6.72 -4.36 4.76
CA PHE A 23 7.66 -4.88 3.79
C PHE A 23 7.37 -4.34 2.40
N ILE A 24 8.40 -4.26 1.57
CA ILE A 24 8.29 -3.82 0.17
C ILE A 24 8.71 -4.98 -0.71
N HIS A 25 7.85 -5.33 -1.67
CA HIS A 25 7.99 -6.39 -2.68
C HIS A 25 7.87 -7.82 -2.15
N ALA A 26 8.38 -8.13 -0.96
CA ALA A 26 8.30 -9.48 -0.41
C ALA A 26 8.12 -9.44 1.10
N MET A 27 7.30 -10.34 1.62
CA MET A 27 7.06 -10.51 3.05
C MET A 27 7.50 -11.91 3.46
N PRO A 28 8.34 -12.05 4.50
CA PRO A 28 8.75 -13.37 4.98
C PRO A 28 7.56 -14.24 5.38
N VAL A 29 7.67 -15.54 5.15
CA VAL A 29 6.63 -16.51 5.54
C VAL A 29 6.40 -16.49 7.05
N GLU A 30 7.44 -16.23 7.81
CA GLU A 30 7.40 -16.18 9.29
C GLU A 30 6.62 -14.96 9.82
N CYS A 31 6.40 -13.95 9.01
CA CYS A 31 5.64 -12.78 9.44
C CYS A 31 4.17 -13.12 9.59
N LYS A 32 3.69 -13.14 10.83
CA LYS A 32 2.31 -13.55 11.16
C LYS A 32 1.31 -12.42 10.99
N LYS A 33 1.74 -11.18 11.17
CA LYS A 33 0.91 -9.99 11.00
C LYS A 33 1.78 -8.89 10.40
N GLY A 34 1.35 -8.35 9.27
CA GLY A 34 2.13 -7.32 8.62
C GLY A 34 1.47 -6.76 7.38
N ILE A 35 2.13 -5.77 6.80
CA ILE A 35 1.70 -5.08 5.60
C ILE A 35 2.77 -5.26 4.53
N LEU A 36 2.36 -5.67 3.34
CA LEU A 36 3.23 -5.78 2.18
C LEU A 36 2.81 -4.75 1.13
N LEU A 37 3.77 -3.97 0.66
CA LEU A 37 3.59 -3.04 -0.45
C LEU A 37 4.18 -3.63 -1.71
N ARG A 38 3.42 -3.66 -2.79
CA ARG A 38 3.86 -4.22 -4.07
C ARG A 38 3.59 -3.25 -5.21
N SER A 39 4.58 -3.12 -6.07
CA SER A 39 4.40 -2.44 -7.36
C SER A 39 3.72 -3.38 -8.35
N PRO A 40 2.83 -2.87 -9.19
CA PRO A 40 2.28 -3.68 -10.27
C PRO A 40 3.35 -3.94 -11.34
N LEU A 41 3.09 -4.92 -12.21
CA LEU A 41 3.95 -5.19 -13.36
C LEU A 41 3.93 -4.04 -14.37
N GLN A 42 2.87 -3.27 -14.39
CA GLN A 42 2.79 -2.05 -15.20
C GLN A 42 3.54 -0.93 -14.49
N GLY A 43 4.49 -0.32 -15.17
CA GLY A 43 5.26 0.77 -14.59
C GLY A 43 4.45 2.04 -14.34
N THR A 44 5.14 3.07 -13.85
CA THR A 44 4.56 4.39 -13.69
C THR A 44 4.27 4.99 -15.07
N GLN A 45 3.03 5.42 -15.28
CA GLN A 45 2.62 6.02 -16.54
C GLN A 45 2.95 7.51 -16.56
N ILE A 46 3.37 7.98 -17.72
CA ILE A 46 3.62 9.41 -17.96
C ILE A 46 2.35 10.04 -18.51
N ASP A 47 1.94 11.16 -17.93
CA ASP A 47 0.80 11.90 -18.44
C ASP A 47 1.28 12.83 -19.56
N HIS A 48 0.91 12.53 -20.80
CA HIS A 48 1.33 13.31 -21.96
C HIS A 48 0.60 14.65 -22.09
N GLU A 49 -0.55 14.81 -21.43
CA GLU A 49 -1.31 16.05 -21.45
C GLU A 49 -0.85 17.03 -20.37
N LEU A 50 -0.31 16.50 -19.28
CA LEU A 50 0.17 17.29 -18.15
C LEU A 50 1.66 16.94 -17.90
N PRO A 51 2.61 17.61 -18.58
CA PRO A 51 4.03 17.33 -18.40
C PRO A 51 4.46 17.42 -16.93
N GLY A 52 5.24 16.43 -16.49
CA GLY A 52 5.71 16.36 -15.11
C GLY A 52 4.78 15.62 -14.16
N TYR A 53 3.62 15.17 -14.64
CA TYR A 53 2.70 14.36 -13.85
C TYR A 53 2.80 12.88 -14.22
N TYR A 54 2.65 12.04 -13.23
CA TYR A 54 2.77 10.59 -13.36
C TYR A 54 1.58 9.92 -12.69
N LYS A 55 1.18 8.79 -13.24
CA LYS A 55 0.11 7.94 -12.69
C LYS A 55 0.67 6.57 -12.43
N ALA A 56 0.37 6.02 -11.26
CA ALA A 56 0.81 4.69 -10.88
C ALA A 56 -0.25 4.00 -10.06
N GLN A 57 -0.06 2.70 -9.89
CA GLN A 57 -0.85 1.88 -8.99
C GLN A 57 0.10 1.11 -8.09
N PHE A 58 -0.34 0.80 -6.90
CA PHE A 58 0.36 -0.12 -6.02
C PHE A 58 -0.64 -0.88 -5.18
N SER A 59 -0.21 -2.01 -4.65
CA SER A 59 -1.06 -2.87 -3.82
C SER A 59 -0.58 -2.83 -2.38
N VAL A 60 -1.54 -2.80 -1.47
CA VAL A 60 -1.33 -2.95 -0.03
C VAL A 60 -1.97 -4.27 0.37
N ILE A 61 -1.17 -5.19 0.89
CA ILE A 61 -1.62 -6.51 1.32
C ILE A 61 -1.39 -6.62 2.82
N CYS A 62 -2.47 -6.81 3.57
CA CYS A 62 -2.44 -6.91 5.02
C CYS A 62 -2.66 -8.36 5.45
N ARG A 63 -1.69 -8.92 6.16
CA ARG A 63 -1.71 -10.32 6.60
C ARG A 63 -2.03 -10.43 8.08
N SER A 64 -2.88 -11.40 8.42
CA SER A 64 -3.17 -11.79 9.81
C SER A 64 -3.72 -13.22 9.83
N HIS A 65 -3.81 -13.82 11.00
CA HIS A 65 -4.52 -15.10 11.18
C HIS A 65 -6.03 -14.92 11.31
N ASN A 66 -6.49 -13.71 11.55
CA ASN A 66 -7.88 -13.38 11.85
C ASN A 66 -8.46 -12.51 10.72
N HIS A 67 -9.60 -12.92 10.16
CA HIS A 67 -10.27 -12.19 9.10
C HIS A 67 -10.57 -10.72 9.49
N ALA A 68 -11.19 -10.54 10.66
CA ALA A 68 -11.55 -9.20 11.12
C ALA A 68 -10.32 -8.31 11.32
N GLU A 69 -9.23 -8.88 11.81
CA GLU A 69 -7.97 -8.16 12.02
C GLU A 69 -7.31 -7.76 10.71
N ALA A 70 -7.32 -8.65 9.70
CA ALA A 70 -6.78 -8.34 8.38
C ALA A 70 -7.57 -7.22 7.71
N VAL A 71 -8.90 -7.27 7.76
CA VAL A 71 -9.77 -6.23 7.21
C VAL A 71 -9.57 -4.90 7.95
N GLN A 72 -9.48 -4.93 9.27
CA GLN A 72 -9.25 -3.73 10.07
C GLN A 72 -7.92 -3.08 9.72
N LEU A 73 -6.87 -3.88 9.58
CA LEU A 73 -5.55 -3.38 9.20
C LEU A 73 -5.58 -2.75 7.81
N ALA A 74 -6.31 -3.36 6.87
CA ALA A 74 -6.48 -2.82 5.52
C ALA A 74 -7.24 -1.48 5.54
N ASN A 75 -8.28 -1.37 6.36
CA ASN A 75 -9.03 -0.13 6.52
C ASN A 75 -8.18 0.96 7.19
N ASP A 76 -7.39 0.61 8.18
CA ASP A 76 -6.48 1.56 8.85
C ASP A 76 -5.40 2.04 7.88
N ALA A 77 -4.84 1.15 7.06
CA ALA A 77 -3.88 1.52 6.03
C ALA A 77 -4.50 2.45 5.00
N THR A 78 -5.73 2.17 4.57
CA THR A 78 -6.46 3.03 3.65
C THR A 78 -6.66 4.43 4.24
N ALA A 79 -7.09 4.51 5.49
CA ALA A 79 -7.31 5.79 6.15
C ALA A 79 -6.00 6.59 6.30
N ALA A 80 -4.89 5.90 6.53
CA ALA A 80 -3.58 6.54 6.65
C ALA A 80 -3.05 7.04 5.32
N LEU A 81 -3.33 6.35 4.22
CA LEU A 81 -2.76 6.65 2.91
C LEU A 81 -3.61 7.59 2.06
N LYS A 82 -4.94 7.44 2.07
CA LYS A 82 -5.79 8.21 1.15
C LYS A 82 -5.71 9.71 1.42
N GLY A 83 -5.74 10.48 0.35
CA GLY A 83 -5.73 11.93 0.48
C GLY A 83 -5.57 12.64 -0.86
N TYR A 84 -5.66 13.96 -0.78
CA TYR A 84 -5.51 14.85 -1.91
C TYR A 84 -4.47 15.92 -1.59
N ASN A 85 -3.74 16.35 -2.61
CA ASN A 85 -2.82 17.50 -2.51
C ASN A 85 -1.89 17.41 -1.30
N THR A 86 -1.21 16.27 -1.17
CA THR A 86 -0.28 16.02 -0.06
C THR A 86 1.10 15.69 -0.60
N THR A 87 2.12 15.80 0.25
CA THR A 87 3.48 15.45 -0.08
C THR A 87 3.82 14.11 0.55
N VAL A 88 4.35 13.19 -0.26
CA VAL A 88 4.81 11.87 0.20
C VAL A 88 6.24 11.69 -0.30
N GLY A 89 7.22 11.80 0.59
CA GLY A 89 8.62 11.80 0.20
C GLY A 89 8.93 12.95 -0.73
N ALA A 90 9.50 12.68 -1.91
CA ALA A 90 9.81 13.66 -2.93
C ALA A 90 8.64 13.89 -3.90
N MET A 91 7.51 13.22 -3.69
CA MET A 91 6.36 13.29 -4.59
C MET A 91 5.33 14.32 -4.10
N ASP A 92 4.90 15.20 -5.01
CA ASP A 92 3.72 16.03 -4.81
C ASP A 92 2.51 15.26 -5.30
N VAL A 93 1.75 14.70 -4.37
CA VAL A 93 0.64 13.81 -4.68
C VAL A 93 -0.64 14.63 -4.88
N ARG A 94 -1.24 14.52 -6.06
CA ARG A 94 -2.54 15.14 -6.36
C ARG A 94 -3.67 14.37 -5.73
N HIS A 95 -3.65 13.06 -5.90
CA HIS A 95 -4.56 12.17 -5.21
C HIS A 95 -3.89 10.82 -4.96
N LEU A 96 -4.27 10.21 -3.87
CA LEU A 96 -3.90 8.85 -3.50
C LEU A 96 -5.17 8.21 -2.95
N LEU A 97 -5.78 7.33 -3.71
CA LEU A 97 -7.11 6.81 -3.41
C LEU A 97 -7.17 5.30 -3.57
N PRO A 98 -7.92 4.61 -2.71
CA PRO A 98 -8.17 3.19 -2.90
C PRO A 98 -9.07 2.99 -4.13
N ASN A 99 -8.78 1.94 -4.88
CA ASN A 99 -9.51 1.58 -6.08
C ASN A 99 -10.77 0.75 -5.77
N HIS A 100 -10.76 0.06 -4.64
CA HIS A 100 -11.85 -0.81 -4.20
C HIS A 100 -11.78 -1.03 -2.68
N LEU A 101 -12.84 -1.58 -2.13
CA LEU A 101 -12.83 -2.03 -0.73
C LEU A 101 -11.94 -3.27 -0.58
N PRO A 102 -11.45 -3.57 0.64
CA PRO A 102 -10.57 -4.72 0.84
C PRO A 102 -11.14 -6.02 0.29
N VAL A 103 -10.33 -6.74 -0.46
CA VAL A 103 -10.64 -8.09 -0.94
C VAL A 103 -9.88 -9.07 -0.08
N VAL A 104 -10.60 -9.97 0.58
CA VAL A 104 -10.02 -10.92 1.53
C VAL A 104 -9.92 -12.30 0.88
N PHE A 105 -8.77 -12.94 1.03
CA PHE A 105 -8.56 -14.28 0.53
C PHE A 105 -7.68 -15.07 1.50
N PRO A 106 -7.90 -16.39 1.62
CA PRO A 106 -7.05 -17.25 2.44
C PRO A 106 -5.74 -17.55 1.71
N VAL A 107 -4.65 -17.67 2.47
CA VAL A 107 -3.37 -18.14 1.97
C VAL A 107 -3.24 -19.59 2.39
N SER A 108 -2.90 -20.47 1.45
CA SER A 108 -2.86 -21.92 1.69
C SER A 108 -1.75 -22.36 2.65
N GLU A 109 -0.68 -21.60 2.76
CA GLU A 109 0.41 -21.91 3.67
C GLU A 109 0.32 -21.07 4.95
N GLY A 110 0.45 -21.72 6.11
CA GLY A 110 0.48 -21.05 7.40
C GLY A 110 -0.86 -20.59 7.93
N ASN A 111 -1.98 -20.92 7.28
CA ASN A 111 -3.34 -20.52 7.68
C ASN A 111 -3.49 -18.99 7.83
N PHE A 112 -2.80 -18.22 7.00
CA PHE A 112 -2.93 -16.78 6.99
C PHE A 112 -4.12 -16.33 6.18
N ILE A 113 -4.62 -15.16 6.52
CA ILE A 113 -5.63 -14.44 5.76
C ILE A 113 -4.99 -13.14 5.30
N GLU A 114 -5.17 -12.79 4.03
CA GLU A 114 -4.67 -11.55 3.47
C GLU A 114 -5.81 -10.71 2.93
N ALA A 115 -5.74 -9.40 3.20
CA ALA A 115 -6.67 -8.42 2.67
C ALA A 115 -5.91 -7.49 1.71
N LEU A 116 -6.39 -7.40 0.48
CA LEU A 116 -5.76 -6.64 -0.59
C LEU A 116 -6.54 -5.38 -0.88
N VAL A 117 -5.85 -4.25 -0.96
CA VAL A 117 -6.39 -3.00 -1.49
C VAL A 117 -5.40 -2.46 -2.52
N LYS A 118 -5.90 -2.14 -3.72
CA LYS A 118 -5.12 -1.46 -4.75
C LYS A 118 -5.37 0.02 -4.67
N PHE A 119 -4.31 0.80 -4.82
CA PHE A 119 -4.36 2.27 -4.78
C PHE A 119 -3.97 2.86 -6.11
N ASP A 120 -4.65 3.93 -6.48
CA ASP A 120 -4.27 4.79 -7.60
C ASP A 120 -3.61 6.04 -7.05
N ILE A 121 -2.49 6.43 -7.63
CA ILE A 121 -1.76 7.63 -7.25
C ILE A 121 -1.46 8.47 -8.48
N CYS A 122 -1.70 9.78 -8.38
CA CYS A 122 -1.28 10.77 -9.38
C CYS A 122 -0.36 11.77 -8.67
N PHE A 123 0.84 11.95 -9.21
CA PHE A 123 1.86 12.76 -8.55
C PHE A 123 2.76 13.49 -9.55
N SER A 124 3.44 14.51 -9.06
CA SER A 124 4.57 15.16 -9.75
C SER A 124 5.82 15.08 -8.87
N MET A 125 6.97 15.20 -9.51
CA MET A 125 8.26 15.21 -8.80
C MET A 125 9.04 16.46 -9.15
#